data_d61324c2f6679c73ebc738882409c1f5
#
_entry.id   d61324c2f6679c73ebc738882409c1f5
#
_cell.length_a   1.000
_cell.length_b   1.000
_cell.length_c   1.000
_cell.angle_alpha   90.00
_cell.angle_beta   90.00
_cell.angle_gamma   90.00
#
_symmetry.space_group_name_H-M   'P 1'
#
loop_
_entity.id
_entity.type
_entity.pdbx_description
1 polymer ?
#
loop_
_entity_poly.entity_id
_entity_poly.type
_entity_poly.pdbx_seq_one_letter_code
_entity_poly.pdbx_strand_id
1 'polypeptide(L)'
;MGREVRAKIEQLREKMAERGMDAYLIPTSDFHGSEYVSGYFKCRKYMTGFTGSAGTAVITMEDAGLWTDGRYFVQAAAELSGSGVELYRSGQEGVPTTLEFLKKHMPEQGVLGFDGRVVDTAEGERIAKALSGKKVRISEGEDLIGSIWDDRPALPMNPVWILEEKYAGKPAAEKIADLRGEMKKCQATVHLLTSLDDIAWLLNIRGDDIVHTPVVLSYLIVTKQELFFFIHEKTLNEEVRAYLHGLGVRIMPYEAVYQIASAFRYERVLLEKSKINYRLFRCLDASVKVIEAMNPTAAAKAVKNPVEQENMRRVHVQDGLVLTRFLRWMKEHAGEKGLDEWTAGEYLDKLRLEQKNCLDMSFTTISAWGPNAAMCHYTASETEKSSVPNKGLYLVDSGGQYYEGTTDVTRTIAVGPITQEEKRCCTLVACSMLRLLDAKFMYGCRGVNLDYIARELLWRNGLDFNHGTGHGVGYLGCVHERPNSIRWRLLTSPAENAVLEEGMVTSDEPGLYLEGKFGIRTENLMLCVKDVKNEFGQFMKFENLTWVPIDLDTIDVSLMEGRDRELLNAYHKGVFKKLSPYMTEEEKAWLTEATRAI
;
A
#
# COMPACT_ATOMS: atom_id res chain seq x y z
N MET A 1 -11.28 -23.07 -14.01
CA MET A 1 -10.97 -22.45 -12.71
C MET A 1 -11.51 -23.27 -11.52
N GLY A 2 -12.79 -23.39 -11.22
CA GLY A 2 -13.27 -24.07 -10.00
C GLY A 2 -12.87 -25.54 -9.85
N ARG A 3 -12.85 -26.36 -10.91
CA ARG A 3 -12.35 -27.76 -10.86
C ARG A 3 -10.86 -27.84 -10.56
N GLU A 4 -10.09 -26.95 -11.08
CA GLU A 4 -8.64 -26.86 -10.88
C GLU A 4 -8.30 -26.46 -9.43
N VAL A 5 -9.02 -25.49 -8.85
CA VAL A 5 -8.89 -25.11 -7.44
C VAL A 5 -9.17 -26.30 -6.53
N ARG A 6 -10.24 -27.05 -6.76
CA ARG A 6 -10.54 -28.27 -5.99
C ARG A 6 -9.43 -29.31 -6.07
N ALA A 7 -8.88 -29.55 -7.26
CA ALA A 7 -7.77 -30.49 -7.42
C ALA A 7 -6.52 -30.06 -6.62
N LYS A 8 -6.18 -28.76 -6.62
CA LYS A 8 -5.08 -28.21 -5.83
C LYS A 8 -5.33 -28.37 -4.32
N ILE A 9 -6.56 -28.14 -3.86
CA ILE A 9 -6.94 -28.35 -2.46
C ILE A 9 -6.76 -29.82 -2.05
N GLU A 10 -7.18 -30.78 -2.88
CA GLU A 10 -6.97 -32.21 -2.58
C GLU A 10 -5.48 -32.57 -2.53
N GLN A 11 -4.67 -32.05 -3.47
CA GLN A 11 -3.21 -32.26 -3.43
C GLN A 11 -2.59 -31.70 -2.14
N LEU A 12 -3.05 -30.52 -1.67
CA LEU A 12 -2.59 -29.98 -0.40
C LEU A 12 -3.01 -30.85 0.78
N ARG A 13 -4.26 -31.35 0.80
CA ARG A 13 -4.76 -32.27 1.84
C ARG A 13 -3.95 -33.57 1.91
N GLU A 14 -3.56 -34.13 0.75
CA GLU A 14 -2.65 -35.29 0.71
C GLU A 14 -1.32 -34.93 1.40
N LYS A 15 -0.72 -33.76 1.09
CA LYS A 15 0.52 -33.33 1.74
C LYS A 15 0.36 -33.05 3.23
N MET A 16 -0.77 -32.53 3.64
CA MET A 16 -1.12 -32.33 5.06
C MET A 16 -1.22 -33.67 5.78
N ALA A 17 -1.92 -34.66 5.19
CA ALA A 17 -2.08 -36.01 5.75
C ALA A 17 -0.73 -36.72 5.93
N GLU A 18 0.17 -36.65 4.91
CA GLU A 18 1.53 -37.19 4.99
C GLU A 18 2.32 -36.68 6.20
N ARG A 19 1.99 -35.46 6.70
CA ARG A 19 2.68 -34.78 7.80
C ARG A 19 1.87 -34.73 9.10
N GLY A 20 0.70 -35.34 9.10
CA GLY A 20 -0.22 -35.32 10.24
C GLY A 20 -0.68 -33.91 10.61
N MET A 21 -0.94 -33.07 9.60
CA MET A 21 -1.48 -31.71 9.77
C MET A 21 -2.99 -31.73 9.61
N ASP A 22 -3.72 -31.05 10.49
CA ASP A 22 -5.19 -30.94 10.48
C ASP A 22 -5.66 -29.69 9.73
N ALA A 23 -4.83 -28.65 9.67
CA ALA A 23 -5.10 -27.45 8.91
C ALA A 23 -3.80 -26.81 8.38
N TYR A 24 -3.92 -26.04 7.29
CA TYR A 24 -2.82 -25.26 6.72
C TYR A 24 -3.28 -23.83 6.42
N LEU A 25 -2.51 -22.83 6.88
CA LEU A 25 -2.81 -21.42 6.73
C LEU A 25 -1.94 -20.79 5.64
N ILE A 26 -2.56 -20.01 4.75
CA ILE A 26 -1.93 -19.44 3.56
C ILE A 26 -2.29 -17.93 3.49
N PRO A 27 -1.46 -17.04 4.03
CA PRO A 27 -1.69 -15.59 3.91
C PRO A 27 -1.28 -15.06 2.54
N THR A 28 -1.71 -13.85 2.22
CA THR A 28 -1.05 -13.03 1.19
C THR A 28 0.13 -12.34 1.87
N SER A 29 1.33 -12.85 1.67
CA SER A 29 2.57 -12.27 2.21
C SER A 29 3.78 -12.84 1.50
N ASP A 30 4.90 -12.12 1.61
CA ASP A 30 6.24 -12.61 1.30
C ASP A 30 7.06 -12.84 2.59
N PHE A 31 8.37 -13.09 2.47
CA PHE A 31 9.26 -13.32 3.62
C PHE A 31 9.52 -12.06 4.44
N HIS A 32 9.08 -10.89 3.96
CA HIS A 32 9.36 -9.57 4.51
C HIS A 32 8.12 -8.80 4.96
N GLY A 33 6.92 -9.36 4.74
CA GLY A 33 5.65 -8.72 5.04
C GLY A 33 5.36 -7.52 4.14
N SER A 34 5.74 -7.60 2.86
CA SER A 34 5.42 -6.60 1.84
C SER A 34 3.93 -6.62 1.51
N GLU A 35 3.37 -5.48 1.14
CA GLU A 35 1.97 -5.36 0.73
C GLU A 35 1.72 -6.01 -0.63
N TYR A 36 2.54 -5.65 -1.62
CA TYR A 36 2.55 -6.32 -2.91
C TYR A 36 3.56 -7.45 -2.91
N VAL A 37 3.21 -8.57 -3.53
CA VAL A 37 4.06 -9.75 -3.55
C VAL A 37 4.38 -10.16 -4.99
N SER A 38 5.62 -10.60 -5.22
CA SER A 38 6.04 -11.15 -6.51
C SER A 38 5.32 -12.45 -6.85
N GLY A 39 5.41 -12.89 -8.10
CA GLY A 39 4.78 -14.12 -8.59
C GLY A 39 5.06 -15.34 -7.73
N TYR A 40 6.29 -15.47 -7.22
CA TYR A 40 6.70 -16.56 -6.33
C TYR A 40 5.83 -16.70 -5.09
N PHE A 41 5.38 -15.60 -4.51
CA PHE A 41 4.62 -15.56 -3.24
C PHE A 41 3.11 -15.60 -3.41
N LYS A 42 2.58 -15.72 -4.64
CA LYS A 42 1.13 -15.74 -4.90
C LYS A 42 0.46 -17.09 -4.55
N CYS A 43 0.91 -17.72 -3.45
CA CYS A 43 0.44 -19.04 -2.99
C CYS A 43 -1.07 -19.06 -2.72
N ARG A 44 -1.62 -18.01 -2.05
CA ARG A 44 -3.06 -17.90 -1.81
C ARG A 44 -3.85 -17.85 -3.11
N LYS A 45 -3.40 -17.02 -4.10
CA LYS A 45 -4.00 -16.98 -5.44
C LYS A 45 -3.95 -18.33 -6.13
N TYR A 46 -2.81 -19.03 -6.09
CA TYR A 46 -2.65 -20.36 -6.67
C TYR A 46 -3.65 -21.36 -6.10
N MET A 47 -3.86 -21.34 -4.77
CA MET A 47 -4.73 -22.28 -4.08
C MET A 47 -6.21 -21.99 -4.18
N THR A 48 -6.60 -20.70 -4.28
CA THR A 48 -8.03 -20.30 -4.21
C THR A 48 -8.58 -19.75 -5.52
N GLY A 49 -7.71 -19.32 -6.43
CA GLY A 49 -8.10 -18.58 -7.63
C GLY A 49 -8.40 -17.09 -7.38
N PHE A 50 -8.51 -16.66 -6.12
CA PHE A 50 -8.78 -15.26 -5.78
C PHE A 50 -7.58 -14.36 -6.10
N THR A 51 -7.77 -13.29 -6.85
CA THR A 51 -6.70 -12.42 -7.36
C THR A 51 -6.44 -11.17 -6.54
N GLY A 52 -7.37 -10.75 -5.66
CA GLY A 52 -7.23 -9.56 -4.83
C GLY A 52 -5.92 -9.53 -4.01
N SER A 53 -5.42 -8.36 -3.66
CA SER A 53 -4.10 -8.22 -3.02
C SER A 53 -4.07 -8.58 -1.53
N ALA A 54 -5.22 -8.68 -0.86
CA ALA A 54 -5.30 -8.98 0.57
C ALA A 54 -6.24 -10.14 0.88
N GLY A 55 -5.78 -11.07 1.71
CA GLY A 55 -6.60 -12.20 2.19
C GLY A 55 -5.76 -13.32 2.77
N THR A 56 -6.43 -14.16 3.56
CA THR A 56 -5.84 -15.37 4.15
C THR A 56 -6.74 -16.55 3.86
N ALA A 57 -6.17 -17.62 3.31
CA ALA A 57 -6.88 -18.89 3.17
C ALA A 57 -6.54 -19.83 4.32
N VAL A 58 -7.52 -20.61 4.77
CA VAL A 58 -7.34 -21.73 5.69
C VAL A 58 -7.95 -22.96 5.07
N ILE A 59 -7.14 -24.01 4.92
CA ILE A 59 -7.56 -25.30 4.39
C ILE A 59 -7.49 -26.30 5.54
N THR A 60 -8.60 -26.98 5.85
CA THR A 60 -8.66 -28.13 6.74
C THR A 60 -8.84 -29.40 5.93
N MET A 61 -8.89 -30.57 6.59
CA MET A 61 -9.17 -31.82 5.90
C MET A 61 -10.57 -31.89 5.26
N GLU A 62 -11.51 -31.07 5.76
CA GLU A 62 -12.91 -31.05 5.29
C GLU A 62 -13.29 -29.74 4.62
N ASP A 63 -12.85 -28.60 5.15
CA ASP A 63 -13.28 -27.28 4.75
C ASP A 63 -12.14 -26.50 4.04
N ALA A 64 -12.52 -25.47 3.28
CA ALA A 64 -11.62 -24.49 2.69
C ALA A 64 -12.26 -23.11 2.76
N GLY A 65 -11.60 -22.14 3.38
CA GLY A 65 -12.12 -20.78 3.55
C GLY A 65 -11.12 -19.70 3.13
N LEU A 66 -11.65 -18.60 2.60
CA LEU A 66 -10.90 -17.37 2.31
C LEU A 66 -11.48 -16.22 3.11
N TRP A 67 -10.64 -15.57 3.91
CA TRP A 67 -10.94 -14.30 4.61
C TRP A 67 -10.35 -13.14 3.82
N THR A 68 -11.18 -12.16 3.47
CA THR A 68 -10.74 -10.90 2.86
C THR A 68 -11.57 -9.73 3.41
N ASP A 69 -11.12 -8.49 3.17
CA ASP A 69 -11.77 -7.28 3.68
C ASP A 69 -12.77 -6.66 2.68
N GLY A 70 -13.45 -5.59 3.11
CA GLY A 70 -14.54 -4.96 2.37
C GLY A 70 -14.21 -4.46 0.97
N ARG A 71 -12.93 -4.23 0.67
CA ARG A 71 -12.47 -3.81 -0.66
C ARG A 71 -12.69 -4.89 -1.73
N TYR A 72 -12.74 -6.16 -1.31
CA TYR A 72 -12.72 -7.33 -2.20
C TYR A 72 -13.96 -8.23 -2.12
N PHE A 73 -14.99 -7.90 -1.34
CA PHE A 73 -16.14 -8.80 -1.14
C PHE A 73 -16.83 -9.20 -2.45
N VAL A 74 -17.02 -8.25 -3.35
CA VAL A 74 -17.70 -8.48 -4.64
C VAL A 74 -16.82 -9.34 -5.55
N GLN A 75 -15.57 -8.97 -5.71
CA GLN A 75 -14.59 -9.70 -6.51
C GLN A 75 -14.40 -11.14 -6.02
N ALA A 76 -14.16 -11.31 -4.71
CA ALA A 76 -13.96 -12.63 -4.12
C ALA A 76 -15.20 -13.53 -4.28
N ALA A 77 -16.43 -12.99 -4.15
CA ALA A 77 -17.65 -13.76 -4.37
C ALA A 77 -17.75 -14.28 -5.80
N ALA A 78 -17.37 -13.46 -6.79
CA ALA A 78 -17.36 -13.86 -8.20
C ALA A 78 -16.27 -14.91 -8.49
N GLU A 79 -15.02 -14.65 -8.07
CA GLU A 79 -13.87 -15.51 -8.39
C GLU A 79 -13.90 -16.87 -7.66
N LEU A 80 -14.46 -16.93 -6.45
CA LEU A 80 -14.59 -18.17 -5.68
C LEU A 80 -15.80 -19.02 -6.10
N SER A 81 -16.67 -18.51 -6.96
CA SER A 81 -17.86 -19.26 -7.39
C SER A 81 -17.51 -20.61 -7.97
N GLY A 82 -18.09 -21.69 -7.39
CA GLY A 82 -17.85 -23.08 -7.82
C GLY A 82 -16.48 -23.64 -7.50
N SER A 83 -15.62 -22.95 -6.75
CA SER A 83 -14.28 -23.40 -6.36
C SER A 83 -14.28 -24.41 -5.20
N GLY A 84 -15.30 -24.38 -4.34
CA GLY A 84 -15.34 -25.12 -3.07
C GLY A 84 -14.65 -24.37 -1.92
N VAL A 85 -14.21 -23.14 -2.15
CA VAL A 85 -13.68 -22.24 -1.11
C VAL A 85 -14.79 -21.32 -0.64
N GLU A 86 -15.06 -21.32 0.66
CA GLU A 86 -16.06 -20.43 1.27
C GLU A 86 -15.49 -19.03 1.49
N LEU A 87 -16.28 -18.00 1.16
CA LEU A 87 -15.91 -16.59 1.39
C LEU A 87 -16.33 -16.15 2.79
N TYR A 88 -15.36 -15.77 3.61
CA TYR A 88 -15.56 -15.13 4.92
C TYR A 88 -15.31 -13.62 4.79
N ARG A 89 -16.37 -12.81 4.87
CA ARG A 89 -16.32 -11.35 4.76
C ARG A 89 -15.85 -10.74 6.08
N SER A 90 -14.54 -10.53 6.21
CA SER A 90 -13.90 -10.06 7.45
C SER A 90 -14.53 -8.77 7.98
N GLY A 91 -14.82 -8.75 9.29
CA GLY A 91 -15.41 -7.60 9.96
C GLY A 91 -16.94 -7.45 9.85
N GLN A 92 -17.60 -8.34 9.13
CA GLN A 92 -19.07 -8.38 9.08
C GLN A 92 -19.63 -9.12 10.32
N GLU A 93 -20.81 -8.69 10.78
CA GLU A 93 -21.50 -9.31 11.91
C GLU A 93 -21.78 -10.80 11.63
N GLY A 94 -21.47 -11.66 12.60
CA GLY A 94 -21.68 -13.10 12.50
C GLY A 94 -20.63 -13.86 11.70
N VAL A 95 -19.66 -13.19 11.08
CA VAL A 95 -18.56 -13.82 10.33
C VAL A 95 -17.39 -14.12 11.27
N PRO A 96 -16.98 -15.40 11.45
CA PRO A 96 -15.87 -15.74 12.31
C PRO A 96 -14.53 -15.21 11.74
N THR A 97 -13.66 -14.77 12.60
CA THR A 97 -12.26 -14.51 12.26
C THR A 97 -11.53 -15.83 11.94
N THR A 98 -10.38 -15.75 11.28
CA THR A 98 -9.51 -16.92 11.04
C THR A 98 -9.19 -17.67 12.32
N LEU A 99 -8.98 -16.95 13.44
CA LEU A 99 -8.71 -17.55 14.74
C LEU A 99 -9.92 -18.26 15.36
N GLU A 100 -11.11 -17.68 15.26
CA GLU A 100 -12.34 -18.32 15.73
C GLU A 100 -12.65 -19.57 14.91
N PHE A 101 -12.44 -19.51 13.59
CA PHE A 101 -12.55 -20.66 12.73
C PHE A 101 -11.56 -21.76 13.15
N LEU A 102 -10.27 -21.45 13.29
CA LEU A 102 -9.26 -22.41 13.76
C LEU A 102 -9.59 -22.97 15.14
N LYS A 103 -10.02 -22.14 16.11
CA LYS A 103 -10.45 -22.63 17.42
C LYS A 103 -11.60 -23.63 17.33
N LYS A 104 -12.53 -23.45 16.40
CA LYS A 104 -13.67 -24.34 16.21
C LYS A 104 -13.25 -25.66 15.56
N HIS A 105 -12.44 -25.62 14.50
CA HIS A 105 -12.15 -26.77 13.63
C HIS A 105 -10.90 -27.57 14.01
N MET A 106 -9.94 -26.97 14.74
CA MET A 106 -8.76 -27.72 15.18
C MET A 106 -9.11 -28.75 16.26
N PRO A 107 -8.68 -30.01 16.13
CA PRO A 107 -8.85 -31.02 17.17
C PRO A 107 -7.92 -30.77 18.37
N GLU A 108 -8.21 -31.40 19.50
CA GLU A 108 -7.29 -31.47 20.62
C GLU A 108 -5.97 -32.14 20.19
N GLN A 109 -4.85 -31.54 20.59
CA GLN A 109 -3.49 -31.98 20.20
C GLN A 109 -3.24 -31.99 18.69
N GLY A 110 -4.07 -31.29 17.90
CA GLY A 110 -3.94 -31.17 16.46
C GLY A 110 -2.68 -30.43 16.01
N VAL A 111 -2.46 -30.39 14.70
CA VAL A 111 -1.31 -29.74 14.08
C VAL A 111 -1.77 -28.71 13.07
N LEU A 112 -1.43 -27.44 13.29
CA LEU A 112 -1.61 -26.36 12.33
C LEU A 112 -0.29 -26.12 11.59
N GLY A 113 -0.29 -26.25 10.25
CA GLY A 113 0.83 -25.96 9.40
C GLY A 113 0.76 -24.57 8.75
N PHE A 114 1.91 -23.97 8.51
CA PHE A 114 2.11 -22.83 7.61
C PHE A 114 3.61 -22.65 7.30
N ASP A 115 3.93 -21.96 6.21
CA ASP A 115 5.30 -21.50 6.00
C ASP A 115 5.60 -20.33 6.95
N GLY A 116 6.44 -20.56 7.95
CA GLY A 116 6.79 -19.55 8.96
C GLY A 116 7.54 -18.34 8.40
N ARG A 117 7.95 -18.38 7.14
CA ARG A 117 8.59 -17.25 6.47
C ARG A 117 7.58 -16.22 5.94
N VAL A 118 6.32 -16.62 5.71
CA VAL A 118 5.25 -15.73 5.20
C VAL A 118 4.20 -15.36 6.26
N VAL A 119 4.37 -15.81 7.50
CA VAL A 119 3.55 -15.40 8.64
C VAL A 119 4.41 -14.52 9.54
N ASP A 120 3.94 -13.33 9.89
CA ASP A 120 4.66 -12.47 10.83
C ASP A 120 4.60 -13.01 12.26
N THR A 121 5.55 -12.57 13.09
CA THR A 121 5.70 -13.08 14.45
C THR A 121 4.50 -12.75 15.34
N ALA A 122 3.92 -11.55 15.21
CA ALA A 122 2.77 -11.15 16.03
C ALA A 122 1.57 -12.04 15.75
N GLU A 123 1.30 -12.35 14.49
CA GLU A 123 0.23 -13.28 14.09
C GLU A 123 0.53 -14.71 14.49
N GLY A 124 1.75 -15.20 14.28
CA GLY A 124 2.16 -16.53 14.70
C GLY A 124 2.02 -16.76 16.21
N GLU A 125 2.45 -15.79 17.03
CA GLU A 125 2.26 -15.83 18.51
C GLU A 125 0.77 -15.75 18.90
N ARG A 126 -0.02 -14.92 18.20
CA ARG A 126 -1.46 -14.79 18.43
C ARG A 126 -2.19 -16.10 18.16
N ILE A 127 -1.85 -16.78 17.07
CA ILE A 127 -2.38 -18.10 16.71
C ILE A 127 -1.97 -19.14 17.76
N ALA A 128 -0.68 -19.23 18.09
CA ALA A 128 -0.17 -20.19 19.08
C ALA A 128 -0.84 -20.01 20.45
N LYS A 129 -0.98 -18.78 20.91
CA LYS A 129 -1.69 -18.45 22.16
C LYS A 129 -3.17 -18.82 22.11
N ALA A 130 -3.85 -18.53 21.00
CA ALA A 130 -5.28 -18.80 20.83
C ALA A 130 -5.62 -20.29 20.84
N LEU A 131 -4.70 -21.13 20.35
CA LEU A 131 -4.87 -22.58 20.23
C LEU A 131 -4.22 -23.37 21.38
N SER A 132 -3.56 -22.70 22.33
CA SER A 132 -2.86 -23.32 23.45
C SER A 132 -3.76 -24.18 24.35
N GLY A 133 -5.03 -23.75 24.53
CA GLY A 133 -6.03 -24.50 25.31
C GLY A 133 -6.32 -25.91 24.76
N LYS A 134 -6.23 -26.07 23.44
CA LYS A 134 -6.36 -27.37 22.75
C LYS A 134 -5.02 -28.10 22.56
N LYS A 135 -3.93 -27.57 23.08
CA LYS A 135 -2.56 -28.11 22.92
C LYS A 135 -2.16 -28.34 21.45
N VAL A 136 -2.64 -27.48 20.55
CA VAL A 136 -2.32 -27.55 19.13
C VAL A 136 -0.84 -27.25 18.93
N ARG A 137 -0.17 -28.07 18.15
CA ARG A 137 1.23 -27.87 17.72
C ARG A 137 1.28 -27.01 16.45
N ILE A 138 2.14 -26.01 16.44
CA ILE A 138 2.42 -25.23 15.24
C ILE A 138 3.58 -25.88 14.47
N SER A 139 3.39 -26.10 13.17
CA SER A 139 4.40 -26.61 12.24
C SER A 139 4.73 -25.51 11.23
N GLU A 140 5.80 -24.74 11.48
CA GLU A 140 6.19 -23.55 10.70
C GLU A 140 7.34 -23.78 9.70
N GLY A 141 7.77 -25.04 9.54
CA GLY A 141 9.00 -25.36 8.83
C GLY A 141 8.85 -25.63 7.32
N GLU A 142 7.63 -25.84 6.82
CA GLU A 142 7.43 -26.38 5.47
C GLU A 142 6.53 -25.49 4.59
N ASP A 143 7.01 -25.21 3.38
CA ASP A 143 6.23 -24.64 2.29
C ASP A 143 5.54 -25.77 1.51
N LEU A 144 4.37 -26.22 1.97
CA LEU A 144 3.62 -27.28 1.30
C LEU A 144 3.12 -26.86 -0.08
N ILE A 145 2.83 -25.58 -0.29
CA ILE A 145 2.37 -25.08 -1.59
C ILE A 145 3.49 -25.22 -2.63
N GLY A 146 4.72 -24.89 -2.25
CA GLY A 146 5.88 -25.10 -3.13
C GLY A 146 6.07 -26.54 -3.57
N SER A 147 5.61 -27.52 -2.79
CA SER A 147 5.71 -28.95 -3.13
C SER A 147 4.65 -29.44 -4.11
N ILE A 148 3.61 -28.63 -4.40
CA ILE A 148 2.50 -28.97 -5.32
C ILE A 148 2.35 -27.96 -6.47
N TRP A 149 3.17 -26.92 -6.51
CA TRP A 149 3.13 -25.89 -7.55
C TRP A 149 4.29 -26.05 -8.52
N ASP A 150 4.15 -26.95 -9.49
CA ASP A 150 5.23 -27.36 -10.41
C ASP A 150 5.76 -26.20 -11.27
N ASP A 151 4.88 -25.28 -11.71
CA ASP A 151 5.21 -24.12 -12.55
C ASP A 151 5.34 -22.82 -11.73
N ARG A 152 5.69 -22.92 -10.45
CA ARG A 152 5.87 -21.75 -9.57
C ARG A 152 6.93 -20.81 -10.16
N PRO A 153 6.60 -19.49 -10.32
CA PRO A 153 7.58 -18.51 -10.75
C PRO A 153 8.84 -18.53 -9.86
N ALA A 154 9.99 -18.27 -10.44
CA ALA A 154 11.24 -18.19 -9.69
C ALA A 154 11.20 -17.02 -8.69
N LEU A 155 11.97 -17.15 -7.60
CA LEU A 155 12.19 -16.02 -6.68
C LEU A 155 12.87 -14.89 -7.46
N PRO A 156 12.39 -13.63 -7.38
CA PRO A 156 13.00 -12.51 -8.10
C PRO A 156 14.42 -12.24 -7.60
N MET A 157 15.28 -11.85 -8.52
CA MET A 157 16.69 -11.51 -8.28
C MET A 157 17.09 -10.41 -9.26
N ASN A 158 16.40 -9.28 -9.22
CA ASN A 158 16.64 -8.16 -10.10
C ASN A 158 17.87 -7.34 -9.68
N PRO A 159 18.52 -6.62 -10.60
CA PRO A 159 19.69 -5.81 -10.26
C PRO A 159 19.40 -4.75 -9.21
N VAL A 160 20.31 -4.60 -8.27
CA VAL A 160 20.34 -3.48 -7.32
C VAL A 160 21.00 -2.27 -7.97
N TRP A 161 20.47 -1.09 -7.68
CA TRP A 161 21.07 0.17 -8.09
C TRP A 161 21.07 1.18 -6.94
N ILE A 162 21.96 2.18 -7.01
CA ILE A 162 22.17 3.19 -5.99
C ILE A 162 21.28 4.39 -6.28
N LEU A 163 20.50 4.85 -5.30
CA LEU A 163 19.79 6.11 -5.37
C LEU A 163 20.76 7.24 -5.04
N GLU A 164 21.05 8.08 -6.01
CA GLU A 164 21.97 9.20 -5.86
C GLU A 164 21.51 10.18 -4.76
N GLU A 165 22.46 10.79 -4.06
CA GLU A 165 22.20 11.71 -2.95
C GLU A 165 21.38 12.94 -3.37
N LYS A 166 21.47 13.37 -4.64
CA LYS A 166 20.66 14.47 -5.16
C LYS A 166 19.13 14.17 -5.11
N TYR A 167 18.76 12.88 -5.05
CA TYR A 167 17.40 12.42 -4.86
C TYR A 167 17.14 12.03 -3.40
N ALA A 168 18.04 11.28 -2.78
CA ALA A 168 17.90 10.77 -1.42
C ALA A 168 18.02 11.87 -0.34
N GLY A 169 18.68 12.99 -0.67
CA GLY A 169 18.82 14.16 0.19
C GLY A 169 19.66 13.97 1.45
N LYS A 170 20.02 12.72 1.80
CA LYS A 170 20.82 12.38 2.97
C LYS A 170 21.69 11.16 2.70
N PRO A 171 23.00 11.22 2.98
CA PRO A 171 23.91 10.08 2.83
C PRO A 171 23.48 8.88 3.69
N ALA A 172 23.65 7.65 3.15
CA ALA A 172 23.33 6.43 3.88
C ALA A 172 24.15 6.30 5.17
N ALA A 173 25.42 6.75 5.18
CA ALA A 173 26.25 6.74 6.38
C ALA A 173 25.63 7.54 7.55
N GLU A 174 25.02 8.69 7.26
CA GLU A 174 24.32 9.49 8.26
C GLU A 174 23.04 8.81 8.74
N LYS A 175 22.25 8.23 7.83
CA LYS A 175 21.05 7.45 8.20
C LYS A 175 21.39 6.27 9.12
N ILE A 176 22.49 5.57 8.84
CA ILE A 176 22.99 4.47 9.68
C ILE A 176 23.43 4.99 11.05
N ALA A 177 24.10 6.14 11.11
CA ALA A 177 24.51 6.75 12.38
C ALA A 177 23.31 7.15 13.23
N ASP A 178 22.26 7.72 12.61
CA ASP A 178 21.01 8.07 13.30
C ASP A 178 20.31 6.82 13.83
N LEU A 179 20.20 5.75 13.02
CA LEU A 179 19.61 4.48 13.46
C LEU A 179 20.36 3.91 14.69
N ARG A 180 21.70 3.95 14.68
CA ARG A 180 22.49 3.54 15.86
C ARG A 180 22.24 4.44 17.08
N GLY A 181 21.93 5.72 16.84
CA GLY A 181 21.48 6.65 17.87
C GLY A 181 20.16 6.21 18.52
N GLU A 182 19.18 5.81 17.71
CA GLU A 182 17.89 5.28 18.21
C GLU A 182 18.07 3.94 18.93
N MET A 183 18.87 3.02 18.39
CA MET A 183 19.23 1.78 19.06
C MET A 183 19.84 2.02 20.46
N LYS A 184 20.68 3.03 20.59
CA LYS A 184 21.28 3.41 21.88
C LYS A 184 20.22 3.92 22.86
N LYS A 185 19.26 4.73 22.42
CA LYS A 185 18.15 5.26 23.26
C LYS A 185 17.31 4.13 23.86
N CYS A 186 16.98 3.11 23.08
CA CYS A 186 16.25 1.93 23.57
C CYS A 186 17.17 0.83 24.16
N GLN A 187 18.47 1.11 24.26
CA GLN A 187 19.49 0.17 24.79
C GLN A 187 19.61 -1.13 23.98
N ALA A 188 19.28 -1.12 22.70
CA ALA A 188 19.48 -2.25 21.82
C ALA A 188 20.96 -2.44 21.45
N THR A 189 21.39 -3.68 21.35
CA THR A 189 22.74 -4.06 20.91
C THR A 189 22.73 -4.53 19.46
N VAL A 190 21.59 -5.06 19.02
CA VAL A 190 21.31 -5.55 17.65
C VAL A 190 19.96 -5.02 17.22
N HIS A 191 19.84 -4.63 15.97
CA HIS A 191 18.56 -4.40 15.30
C HIS A 191 18.42 -5.37 14.13
N LEU A 192 17.34 -6.14 14.13
CA LEU A 192 16.99 -7.08 13.06
C LEU A 192 15.94 -6.43 12.17
N LEU A 193 16.33 -5.98 10.99
CA LEU A 193 15.51 -5.25 10.04
C LEU A 193 15.17 -6.14 8.84
N THR A 194 13.88 -6.32 8.58
CA THR A 194 13.37 -7.19 7.52
C THR A 194 12.49 -6.45 6.51
N SER A 195 11.98 -5.27 6.84
CA SER A 195 11.17 -4.45 5.93
C SER A 195 12.01 -3.97 4.76
N LEU A 196 11.64 -4.36 3.54
CA LEU A 196 12.43 -4.07 2.33
C LEU A 196 12.56 -2.58 2.04
N ASP A 197 11.49 -1.83 2.23
CA ASP A 197 11.45 -0.38 2.04
C ASP A 197 12.33 0.36 3.07
N ASP A 198 12.36 -0.11 4.32
CA ASP A 198 13.23 0.42 5.37
C ASP A 198 14.71 0.19 5.03
N ILE A 199 15.07 -1.00 4.54
CA ILE A 199 16.43 -1.36 4.13
C ILE A 199 16.86 -0.53 2.92
N ALA A 200 15.99 -0.44 1.91
CA ALA A 200 16.23 0.32 0.69
C ALA A 200 16.45 1.81 0.99
N TRP A 201 15.62 2.39 1.87
CA TRP A 201 15.77 3.78 2.31
C TRP A 201 17.05 4.00 3.11
N LEU A 202 17.37 3.10 4.06
CA LEU A 202 18.53 3.23 4.94
C LEU A 202 19.85 3.20 4.16
N LEU A 203 19.96 2.29 3.19
CA LEU A 203 21.16 2.07 2.39
C LEU A 203 21.21 2.91 1.11
N ASN A 204 20.20 3.72 0.81
CA ASN A 204 20.05 4.43 -0.47
C ASN A 204 20.19 3.49 -1.69
N ILE A 205 19.59 2.33 -1.65
CA ILE A 205 19.54 1.38 -2.76
C ILE A 205 18.11 1.10 -3.20
N ARG A 206 17.94 0.69 -4.43
CA ARG A 206 16.64 0.28 -5.01
C ARG A 206 16.83 -0.94 -5.90
N GLY A 207 15.73 -1.55 -6.30
CA GLY A 207 15.64 -2.65 -7.27
C GLY A 207 14.17 -2.96 -7.56
N ASP A 208 13.87 -4.06 -8.28
CA ASP A 208 12.54 -4.32 -8.83
C ASP A 208 12.03 -5.73 -8.46
N ASP A 209 12.35 -6.23 -7.26
CA ASP A 209 11.91 -7.57 -6.84
C ASP A 209 10.41 -7.62 -6.46
N ILE A 210 9.83 -6.49 -6.10
CA ILE A 210 8.42 -6.35 -5.79
C ILE A 210 7.76 -5.45 -6.84
N VAL A 211 6.66 -5.91 -7.40
CA VAL A 211 5.88 -5.14 -8.39
C VAL A 211 5.49 -3.78 -7.81
N HIS A 212 5.69 -2.73 -8.56
CA HIS A 212 5.36 -1.34 -8.21
C HIS A 212 6.10 -0.76 -6.99
N THR A 213 6.98 -1.53 -6.35
CA THR A 213 7.76 -1.06 -5.20
C THR A 213 9.24 -1.28 -5.46
N PRO A 214 10.04 -0.21 -5.59
CA PRO A 214 11.44 -0.31 -6.04
C PRO A 214 12.36 -0.81 -4.91
N VAL A 215 12.26 -2.07 -4.53
CA VAL A 215 13.01 -2.73 -3.46
C VAL A 215 13.61 -4.05 -3.93
N VAL A 216 14.54 -4.58 -3.13
CA VAL A 216 15.16 -5.90 -3.36
C VAL A 216 14.95 -6.80 -2.16
N LEU A 217 14.76 -8.10 -2.40
CA LEU A 217 14.67 -9.10 -1.34
C LEU A 217 15.97 -9.15 -0.55
N SER A 218 15.92 -8.70 0.70
CA SER A 218 17.11 -8.59 1.55
C SER A 218 16.76 -8.54 3.02
N TYR A 219 17.72 -8.87 3.86
CA TYR A 219 17.67 -8.64 5.30
C TYR A 219 18.85 -7.78 5.73
N LEU A 220 18.70 -7.06 6.84
CA LEU A 220 19.78 -6.28 7.42
C LEU A 220 19.85 -6.52 8.93
N ILE A 221 21.04 -6.84 9.41
CA ILE A 221 21.33 -6.87 10.85
C ILE A 221 22.30 -5.74 11.14
N VAL A 222 21.87 -4.83 12.02
CA VAL A 222 22.66 -3.69 12.48
C VAL A 222 23.12 -3.93 13.90
N THR A 223 24.42 -3.91 14.14
CA THR A 223 25.00 -3.91 15.48
C THR A 223 25.62 -2.53 15.79
N LYS A 224 26.18 -2.38 16.98
CA LYS A 224 26.90 -1.15 17.34
C LYS A 224 28.03 -0.81 16.36
N GLN A 225 28.67 -1.81 15.77
CA GLN A 225 29.86 -1.64 14.93
C GLN A 225 29.69 -2.18 13.50
N GLU A 226 28.91 -3.24 13.31
CA GLU A 226 28.82 -3.99 12.06
C GLU A 226 27.46 -3.82 11.40
N LEU A 227 27.43 -4.05 10.10
CA LEU A 227 26.25 -4.10 9.25
C LEU A 227 26.33 -5.38 8.42
N PHE A 228 25.41 -6.32 8.62
CA PHE A 228 25.31 -7.54 7.85
C PHE A 228 24.14 -7.42 6.89
N PHE A 229 24.41 -7.36 5.59
CA PHE A 229 23.41 -7.26 4.56
C PHE A 229 23.29 -8.59 3.82
N PHE A 230 22.13 -9.22 3.93
CA PHE A 230 21.85 -10.53 3.37
C PHE A 230 21.06 -10.38 2.08
N ILE A 231 21.67 -10.80 0.97
CA ILE A 231 21.12 -10.61 -0.36
C ILE A 231 21.62 -11.72 -1.31
N HIS A 232 20.89 -11.96 -2.40
CA HIS A 232 21.37 -12.81 -3.48
C HIS A 232 22.49 -12.10 -4.24
N GLU A 233 23.71 -12.61 -4.17
CA GLU A 233 24.91 -11.97 -4.72
C GLU A 233 24.82 -11.64 -6.22
N LYS A 234 24.02 -12.38 -6.98
CA LYS A 234 23.79 -12.16 -8.41
C LYS A 234 23.13 -10.81 -8.73
N THR A 235 22.47 -10.20 -7.76
CA THR A 235 21.79 -8.91 -7.92
C THR A 235 22.75 -7.73 -7.84
N LEU A 236 23.97 -7.95 -7.35
CA LEU A 236 24.95 -6.91 -7.09
C LEU A 236 26.00 -6.81 -8.21
N ASN A 237 26.11 -5.65 -8.82
CA ASN A 237 27.24 -5.30 -9.70
C ASN A 237 28.42 -4.74 -8.89
N GLU A 238 29.57 -4.50 -9.55
CA GLU A 238 30.79 -4.02 -8.88
C GLU A 238 30.62 -2.63 -8.26
N GLU A 239 29.86 -1.74 -8.88
CA GLU A 239 29.59 -0.41 -8.35
C GLU A 239 28.83 -0.46 -7.02
N VAL A 240 27.75 -1.24 -6.97
CA VAL A 240 26.95 -1.43 -5.74
C VAL A 240 27.76 -2.12 -4.66
N ARG A 241 28.60 -3.12 -5.01
CA ARG A 241 29.51 -3.77 -4.06
C ARG A 241 30.48 -2.76 -3.46
N ALA A 242 31.14 -1.96 -4.28
CA ALA A 242 32.08 -0.94 -3.83
C ALA A 242 31.39 0.10 -2.93
N TYR A 243 30.18 0.54 -3.30
CA TYR A 243 29.37 1.45 -2.49
C TYR A 243 29.05 0.88 -1.11
N LEU A 244 28.52 -0.35 -1.04
CA LEU A 244 28.18 -1.03 0.22
C LEU A 244 29.43 -1.26 1.08
N HIS A 245 30.54 -1.66 0.50
CA HIS A 245 31.82 -1.77 1.23
C HIS A 245 32.29 -0.43 1.79
N GLY A 246 32.11 0.66 1.04
CA GLY A 246 32.42 2.03 1.50
C GLY A 246 31.60 2.45 2.73
N LEU A 247 30.40 1.89 2.90
CA LEU A 247 29.54 2.06 4.08
C LEU A 247 29.92 1.12 5.25
N GLY A 248 30.90 0.23 5.08
CA GLY A 248 31.26 -0.79 6.07
C GLY A 248 30.28 -1.97 6.13
N VAL A 249 29.48 -2.19 5.07
CA VAL A 249 28.53 -3.29 4.99
C VAL A 249 29.23 -4.60 4.64
N ARG A 250 28.96 -5.65 5.41
CA ARG A 250 29.34 -7.03 5.10
C ARG A 250 28.21 -7.70 4.31
N ILE A 251 28.47 -8.01 3.05
CA ILE A 251 27.54 -8.72 2.18
C ILE A 251 27.56 -10.20 2.53
N MET A 252 26.38 -10.78 2.75
CA MET A 252 26.19 -12.16 3.17
C MET A 252 25.14 -12.85 2.25
N PRO A 253 25.22 -14.18 2.05
CA PRO A 253 24.19 -14.91 1.33
C PRO A 253 22.80 -14.71 1.98
N TYR A 254 21.76 -14.58 1.16
CA TYR A 254 20.39 -14.25 1.60
C TYR A 254 19.89 -15.13 2.76
N GLU A 255 20.02 -16.45 2.62
CA GLU A 255 19.55 -17.42 3.63
C GLU A 255 20.41 -17.47 4.90
N ALA A 256 21.61 -16.88 4.89
CA ALA A 256 22.50 -16.89 6.06
C ALA A 256 21.95 -16.07 7.24
N VAL A 257 20.91 -15.26 7.03
CA VAL A 257 20.26 -14.47 8.09
C VAL A 257 19.78 -15.36 9.24
N TYR A 258 19.22 -16.54 8.94
CA TYR A 258 18.73 -17.48 9.96
C TYR A 258 19.88 -18.01 10.83
N GLN A 259 21.01 -18.35 10.21
CA GLN A 259 22.20 -18.85 10.91
C GLN A 259 22.81 -17.75 11.80
N ILE A 260 22.94 -16.52 11.28
CA ILE A 260 23.51 -15.42 12.05
C ILE A 260 22.58 -15.03 13.20
N ALA A 261 21.27 -14.94 12.97
CA ALA A 261 20.29 -14.64 14.02
C ALA A 261 20.30 -15.70 15.13
N SER A 262 20.41 -16.98 14.77
CA SER A 262 20.48 -18.09 15.75
C SER A 262 21.76 -18.11 16.58
N ALA A 263 22.79 -17.39 16.18
CA ALA A 263 24.07 -17.32 16.90
C ALA A 263 24.09 -16.26 18.01
N PHE A 264 23.14 -15.34 18.05
CA PHE A 264 23.11 -14.32 19.11
C PHE A 264 22.85 -14.94 20.48
N ARG A 265 23.60 -14.48 21.49
CA ARG A 265 23.48 -14.89 22.90
C ARG A 265 23.55 -13.66 23.77
N TYR A 266 22.62 -13.57 24.73
CA TYR A 266 22.56 -12.48 25.72
C TYR A 266 22.46 -11.06 25.11
N GLU A 267 22.13 -10.95 23.81
CA GLU A 267 21.96 -9.69 23.11
C GLU A 267 20.58 -9.08 23.41
N ARG A 268 20.49 -7.78 23.20
CA ARG A 268 19.24 -7.00 23.27
C ARG A 268 18.83 -6.68 21.83
N VAL A 269 17.92 -7.46 21.29
CA VAL A 269 17.53 -7.38 19.88
C VAL A 269 16.28 -6.52 19.71
N LEU A 270 16.44 -5.38 19.04
CA LEU A 270 15.33 -4.54 18.60
C LEU A 270 14.72 -5.14 17.34
N LEU A 271 13.42 -5.34 17.36
CA LEU A 271 12.64 -5.80 16.23
C LEU A 271 11.16 -5.40 16.36
N GLU A 272 10.47 -5.36 15.23
CA GLU A 272 9.03 -5.16 15.17
C GLU A 272 8.36 -6.49 14.79
N LYS A 273 7.63 -7.11 15.74
CA LYS A 273 7.05 -8.45 15.56
C LYS A 273 6.10 -8.56 14.36
N SER A 274 5.41 -7.48 14.00
CA SER A 274 4.53 -7.44 12.84
C SER A 274 5.26 -7.33 11.49
N LYS A 275 6.60 -7.20 11.51
CA LYS A 275 7.45 -7.09 10.33
C LYS A 275 8.48 -8.20 10.19
N ILE A 276 8.80 -8.89 11.27
CA ILE A 276 9.69 -10.04 11.23
C ILE A 276 8.91 -11.34 11.05
N ASN A 277 9.32 -12.20 10.12
CA ASN A 277 8.66 -13.47 9.93
C ASN A 277 8.86 -14.43 11.12
N TYR A 278 7.86 -15.28 11.35
CA TYR A 278 7.78 -16.16 12.51
C TYR A 278 8.97 -17.12 12.61
N ARG A 279 9.41 -17.69 11.49
CA ARG A 279 10.57 -18.60 11.46
C ARG A 279 11.86 -17.90 11.88
N LEU A 280 12.12 -16.68 11.41
CA LEU A 280 13.31 -15.93 11.78
C LEU A 280 13.32 -15.57 13.27
N PHE A 281 12.18 -15.15 13.80
CA PHE A 281 12.00 -14.92 15.23
C PHE A 281 12.26 -16.18 16.07
N ARG A 282 11.73 -17.33 15.63
CA ARG A 282 11.90 -18.63 16.31
C ARG A 282 13.34 -19.15 16.28
N CYS A 283 14.18 -18.64 15.39
CA CYS A 283 15.62 -18.94 15.39
C CYS A 283 16.40 -18.26 16.52
N LEU A 284 15.85 -17.20 17.14
CA LEU A 284 16.54 -16.49 18.21
C LEU A 284 16.69 -17.37 19.46
N ASP A 285 17.87 -17.36 20.05
CA ASP A 285 18.16 -18.10 21.29
C ASP A 285 17.35 -17.56 22.47
N ALA A 286 16.96 -18.42 23.40
CA ALA A 286 16.19 -18.05 24.59
C ALA A 286 16.88 -17.03 25.52
N SER A 287 18.23 -16.89 25.43
CA SER A 287 18.99 -15.90 26.19
C SER A 287 18.87 -14.48 25.61
N VAL A 288 18.35 -14.33 24.39
CA VAL A 288 18.14 -13.03 23.72
C VAL A 288 17.00 -12.27 24.39
N LYS A 289 17.25 -11.01 24.72
CA LYS A 289 16.22 -10.11 25.21
C LYS A 289 15.61 -9.32 24.04
N VAL A 290 14.39 -9.66 23.65
CA VAL A 290 13.66 -8.92 22.62
C VAL A 290 13.21 -7.56 23.14
N ILE A 291 13.46 -6.53 22.35
CA ILE A 291 12.92 -5.17 22.50
C ILE A 291 11.93 -5.00 21.35
N GLU A 292 10.64 -5.12 21.65
CA GLU A 292 9.58 -4.96 20.67
C GLU A 292 9.24 -3.48 20.51
N ALA A 293 9.49 -2.92 19.34
CA ALA A 293 9.11 -1.56 18.97
C ALA A 293 9.01 -1.43 17.45
N MET A 294 8.31 -0.39 17.00
CA MET A 294 8.32 0.02 15.58
C MET A 294 9.77 0.23 15.12
N ASN A 295 10.08 -0.19 13.90
CA ASN A 295 11.37 0.07 13.29
C ASN A 295 11.66 1.58 13.29
N PRO A 296 12.77 2.06 13.86
CA PRO A 296 13.09 3.49 13.86
C PRO A 296 13.18 4.10 12.46
N THR A 297 13.56 3.28 11.49
CA THR A 297 13.60 3.64 10.06
C THR A 297 12.22 3.99 9.51
N ALA A 298 11.14 3.33 9.95
CA ALA A 298 9.78 3.63 9.50
C ALA A 298 9.35 5.07 9.85
N ALA A 299 9.64 5.53 11.06
CA ALA A 299 9.37 6.91 11.46
C ALA A 299 10.31 7.90 10.73
N ALA A 300 11.58 7.54 10.57
CA ALA A 300 12.58 8.42 9.97
C ALA A 300 12.32 8.67 8.47
N LYS A 301 11.93 7.63 7.69
CA LYS A 301 11.63 7.79 6.25
C LYS A 301 10.28 8.46 5.98
N ALA A 302 9.32 8.34 6.89
CA ALA A 302 8.03 8.99 6.75
C ALA A 302 8.15 10.53 6.77
N VAL A 303 9.11 11.06 7.52
CA VAL A 303 9.44 12.49 7.56
C VAL A 303 10.43 12.82 6.45
N LYS A 304 9.92 13.28 5.32
CA LYS A 304 10.71 13.62 4.13
C LYS A 304 11.67 14.77 4.44
N ASN A 305 12.94 14.60 4.09
CA ASN A 305 13.93 15.67 4.23
C ASN A 305 13.68 16.81 3.22
N PRO A 306 14.33 17.98 3.34
CA PRO A 306 14.06 19.11 2.46
C PRO A 306 14.25 18.83 0.96
N VAL A 307 15.20 17.96 0.59
CA VAL A 307 15.44 17.58 -0.81
C VAL A 307 14.29 16.69 -1.30
N GLU A 308 13.90 15.69 -0.53
CA GLU A 308 12.77 14.82 -0.83
C GLU A 308 11.47 15.62 -0.97
N GLN A 309 11.21 16.57 -0.05
CA GLN A 309 10.03 17.44 -0.13
C GLN A 309 9.99 18.28 -1.41
N GLU A 310 11.12 18.89 -1.80
CA GLU A 310 11.19 19.69 -3.01
C GLU A 310 11.06 18.82 -4.27
N ASN A 311 11.63 17.64 -4.26
CA ASN A 311 11.46 16.66 -5.32
C ASN A 311 9.98 16.23 -5.46
N MET A 312 9.30 15.94 -4.34
CA MET A 312 7.86 15.61 -4.33
C MET A 312 7.02 16.76 -4.92
N ARG A 313 7.31 18.02 -4.58
CA ARG A 313 6.61 19.17 -5.18
C ARG A 313 6.76 19.23 -6.71
N ARG A 314 7.96 18.93 -7.22
CA ARG A 314 8.23 18.96 -8.67
C ARG A 314 7.59 17.79 -9.41
N VAL A 315 7.71 16.57 -8.88
CA VAL A 315 7.19 15.38 -9.56
C VAL A 315 5.66 15.40 -9.63
N HIS A 316 4.98 15.95 -8.62
CA HIS A 316 3.52 16.07 -8.66
C HIS A 316 3.01 17.10 -9.68
N VAL A 317 3.81 18.11 -10.05
CA VAL A 317 3.48 18.96 -11.19
C VAL A 317 3.63 18.20 -12.50
N GLN A 318 4.69 17.42 -12.64
CA GLN A 318 4.94 16.61 -13.83
C GLN A 318 3.87 15.51 -14.01
N ASP A 319 3.57 14.74 -12.98
CA ASP A 319 2.55 13.69 -13.01
C ASP A 319 1.14 14.28 -13.20
N GLY A 320 0.87 15.42 -12.55
CA GLY A 320 -0.38 16.16 -12.73
C GLY A 320 -0.61 16.62 -14.17
N LEU A 321 0.46 16.98 -14.88
CA LEU A 321 0.39 17.32 -16.30
C LEU A 321 0.01 16.09 -17.14
N VAL A 322 0.62 14.92 -16.86
CA VAL A 322 0.30 13.66 -17.55
C VAL A 322 -1.17 13.29 -17.35
N LEU A 323 -1.61 13.26 -16.10
CA LEU A 323 -2.99 12.89 -15.80
C LEU A 323 -3.99 13.92 -16.37
N THR A 324 -3.69 15.22 -16.33
CA THR A 324 -4.57 16.26 -16.91
C THR A 324 -4.74 16.07 -18.41
N ARG A 325 -3.68 15.72 -19.15
CA ARG A 325 -3.74 15.37 -20.58
C ARG A 325 -4.59 14.14 -20.83
N PHE A 326 -4.43 13.13 -20.01
CA PHE A 326 -5.25 11.92 -20.06
C PHE A 326 -6.74 12.21 -19.81
N LEU A 327 -7.09 13.02 -18.80
CA LEU A 327 -8.48 13.38 -18.52
C LEU A 327 -9.12 14.15 -19.69
N ARG A 328 -8.38 15.06 -20.32
CA ARG A 328 -8.82 15.71 -21.54
C ARG A 328 -9.09 14.68 -22.64
N TRP A 329 -8.13 13.81 -22.91
CA TRP A 329 -8.25 12.76 -23.91
C TRP A 329 -9.48 11.85 -23.64
N MET A 330 -9.70 11.43 -22.40
CA MET A 330 -10.86 10.61 -22.04
C MET A 330 -12.19 11.30 -22.35
N LYS A 331 -12.30 12.59 -22.09
CA LYS A 331 -13.52 13.36 -22.42
C LYS A 331 -13.76 13.49 -23.93
N GLU A 332 -12.70 13.56 -24.71
CA GLU A 332 -12.75 13.68 -26.17
C GLU A 332 -13.09 12.34 -26.86
N HIS A 333 -12.67 11.19 -26.28
CA HIS A 333 -12.75 9.87 -26.93
C HIS A 333 -13.76 8.90 -26.31
N ALA A 334 -14.42 9.26 -25.20
CA ALA A 334 -15.43 8.41 -24.59
C ALA A 334 -16.57 8.08 -25.58
N GLY A 335 -16.91 6.80 -25.67
CA GLY A 335 -17.91 6.28 -26.63
C GLY A 335 -17.30 5.84 -27.97
N GLU A 336 -16.03 6.02 -28.22
CA GLU A 336 -15.38 5.50 -29.41
C GLU A 336 -15.30 3.97 -29.39
N LYS A 337 -15.39 3.39 -30.59
CA LYS A 337 -15.29 1.92 -30.73
C LYS A 337 -13.90 1.42 -30.34
N GLY A 338 -13.86 0.52 -29.38
CA GLY A 338 -12.62 -0.10 -28.89
C GLY A 338 -12.01 0.58 -27.67
N LEU A 339 -12.57 1.71 -27.22
CA LEU A 339 -12.19 2.27 -25.92
C LEU A 339 -12.89 1.51 -24.78
N ASP A 340 -12.09 0.93 -23.93
CA ASP A 340 -12.52 0.22 -22.73
C ASP A 340 -11.62 0.57 -21.53
N GLU A 341 -11.99 0.08 -20.36
CA GLU A 341 -11.25 0.35 -19.10
C GLU A 341 -9.80 -0.10 -19.17
N TRP A 342 -9.51 -1.24 -19.79
CA TRP A 342 -8.15 -1.76 -19.94
C TRP A 342 -7.31 -0.87 -20.88
N THR A 343 -7.80 -0.60 -22.07
CA THR A 343 -7.08 0.21 -23.05
C THR A 343 -6.88 1.65 -22.59
N ALA A 344 -7.79 2.21 -21.80
CA ALA A 344 -7.64 3.52 -21.19
C ALA A 344 -6.54 3.52 -20.11
N GLY A 345 -6.49 2.50 -19.25
CA GLY A 345 -5.44 2.33 -18.24
C GLY A 345 -4.06 2.19 -18.87
N GLU A 346 -3.91 1.28 -19.86
CA GLU A 346 -2.67 1.09 -20.60
C GLU A 346 -2.18 2.38 -21.29
N TYR A 347 -3.10 3.19 -21.79
CA TYR A 347 -2.74 4.47 -22.40
C TYR A 347 -2.17 5.46 -21.37
N LEU A 348 -2.78 5.54 -20.18
CA LEU A 348 -2.28 6.39 -19.10
C LEU A 348 -0.89 5.93 -18.63
N ASP A 349 -0.72 4.62 -18.42
CA ASP A 349 0.55 4.04 -17.99
C ASP A 349 1.65 4.34 -19.01
N LYS A 350 1.35 4.21 -20.30
CA LYS A 350 2.27 4.59 -21.38
C LYS A 350 2.65 6.07 -21.30
N LEU A 351 1.69 6.99 -21.12
CA LEU A 351 1.99 8.43 -20.99
C LEU A 351 2.93 8.74 -19.82
N ARG A 352 2.82 7.98 -18.71
CA ARG A 352 3.74 8.09 -17.56
C ARG A 352 5.13 7.57 -17.92
N LEU A 353 5.22 6.38 -18.49
CA LEU A 353 6.50 5.75 -18.85
C LEU A 353 7.27 6.53 -19.94
N GLU A 354 6.60 7.38 -20.71
CA GLU A 354 7.27 8.32 -21.63
C GLU A 354 8.00 9.46 -20.89
N GLN A 355 7.76 9.66 -19.59
CA GLN A 355 8.49 10.62 -18.79
C GLN A 355 9.88 10.08 -18.45
N LYS A 356 10.92 10.88 -18.65
CA LYS A 356 12.34 10.46 -18.52
C LYS A 356 12.72 9.86 -17.16
N ASN A 357 12.07 10.33 -16.11
CA ASN A 357 12.38 9.98 -14.72
C ASN A 357 11.34 9.03 -14.10
N CYS A 358 10.34 8.60 -14.88
CA CYS A 358 9.39 7.57 -14.48
C CYS A 358 10.02 6.18 -14.65
N LEU A 359 9.98 5.39 -13.59
CA LEU A 359 10.57 4.04 -13.55
C LEU A 359 9.51 2.95 -13.71
N ASP A 360 8.36 3.13 -13.06
CA ASP A 360 7.23 2.19 -13.05
C ASP A 360 5.97 2.93 -12.55
N MET A 361 4.82 2.26 -12.59
CA MET A 361 3.64 2.69 -11.83
C MET A 361 3.87 2.48 -10.33
N SER A 362 3.22 3.28 -9.48
CA SER A 362 3.28 3.11 -8.01
C SER A 362 2.33 2.01 -7.52
N PHE A 363 1.34 1.66 -8.32
CA PHE A 363 0.41 0.53 -8.18
C PHE A 363 -0.26 0.27 -9.53
N THR A 364 -0.99 -0.84 -9.64
CA THR A 364 -1.75 -1.15 -10.86
C THR A 364 -2.84 -0.10 -11.06
N THR A 365 -2.84 0.58 -12.18
CA THR A 365 -3.82 1.63 -12.51
C THR A 365 -5.24 1.10 -12.43
N ILE A 366 -6.08 1.77 -11.65
CA ILE A 366 -7.52 1.54 -11.57
C ILE A 366 -8.18 2.43 -12.61
N SER A 367 -8.80 1.81 -13.60
CA SER A 367 -9.53 2.44 -14.67
C SER A 367 -10.91 1.81 -14.73
N ALA A 368 -11.94 2.54 -14.30
CA ALA A 368 -13.25 1.98 -14.02
C ALA A 368 -14.41 2.89 -14.48
N TRP A 369 -15.34 2.33 -15.25
CA TRP A 369 -16.54 3.03 -15.66
C TRP A 369 -17.76 2.50 -14.89
N GLY A 370 -18.63 3.42 -14.45
CA GLY A 370 -19.94 3.10 -13.87
C GLY A 370 -19.87 2.10 -12.71
N PRO A 371 -20.56 0.94 -12.81
CA PRO A 371 -20.64 -0.04 -11.73
C PRO A 371 -19.30 -0.64 -11.30
N ASN A 372 -18.32 -0.76 -12.20
CA ASN A 372 -16.99 -1.30 -11.88
C ASN A 372 -16.23 -0.38 -10.90
N ALA A 373 -16.47 0.93 -10.99
CA ALA A 373 -15.88 1.89 -10.05
C ALA A 373 -16.39 1.72 -8.60
N ALA A 374 -17.50 1.01 -8.39
CA ALA A 374 -17.97 0.67 -7.05
C ALA A 374 -17.10 -0.37 -6.33
N MET A 375 -16.20 -1.04 -7.05
CA MET A 375 -15.14 -1.88 -6.50
C MET A 375 -13.89 -1.03 -6.36
N CYS A 376 -13.62 -0.51 -5.14
CA CYS A 376 -12.58 0.51 -4.92
C CYS A 376 -11.15 0.08 -5.32
N HIS A 377 -10.89 -1.22 -5.48
CA HIS A 377 -9.63 -1.79 -6.00
C HIS A 377 -9.87 -2.61 -7.29
N TYR A 378 -10.80 -2.14 -8.12
CA TYR A 378 -11.05 -2.76 -9.42
C TYR A 378 -9.79 -2.73 -10.29
N THR A 379 -9.50 -3.85 -10.92
CA THR A 379 -8.41 -3.94 -11.89
C THR A 379 -8.98 -4.48 -13.20
N ALA A 380 -9.03 -3.64 -14.21
CA ALA A 380 -9.36 -4.08 -15.56
C ALA A 380 -8.26 -5.00 -16.11
N SER A 381 -8.64 -5.91 -16.97
CA SER A 381 -7.70 -6.79 -17.67
C SER A 381 -8.10 -6.95 -19.13
N GLU A 382 -7.25 -7.57 -19.92
CA GLU A 382 -7.57 -7.85 -21.32
C GLU A 382 -8.88 -8.65 -21.48
N THR A 383 -9.20 -9.51 -20.52
CA THR A 383 -10.37 -10.41 -20.54
C THR A 383 -11.55 -9.93 -19.69
N GLU A 384 -11.30 -9.08 -18.70
CA GLU A 384 -12.30 -8.57 -17.77
C GLU A 384 -12.29 -7.04 -17.78
N LYS A 385 -13.17 -6.43 -18.56
CA LYS A 385 -13.24 -4.99 -18.79
C LYS A 385 -14.60 -4.61 -19.34
N SER A 386 -14.99 -3.36 -19.13
CA SER A 386 -16.17 -2.75 -19.74
C SER A 386 -15.77 -1.70 -20.76
N SER A 387 -16.55 -1.56 -21.84
CA SER A 387 -16.43 -0.42 -22.75
C SER A 387 -16.76 0.87 -22.00
N VAL A 388 -16.09 1.96 -22.33
CA VAL A 388 -16.38 3.28 -21.79
C VAL A 388 -17.29 4.06 -22.75
N PRO A 389 -18.61 4.10 -22.50
CA PRO A 389 -19.55 4.82 -23.36
C PRO A 389 -19.50 6.34 -23.09
N ASN A 390 -20.02 7.14 -24.00
CA ASN A 390 -20.19 8.59 -23.80
C ASN A 390 -21.38 8.88 -22.86
N LYS A 391 -21.30 8.41 -21.61
CA LYS A 391 -22.27 8.67 -20.53
C LYS A 391 -21.72 8.21 -19.17
N GLY A 392 -22.23 8.82 -18.10
CA GLY A 392 -21.94 8.40 -16.73
C GLY A 392 -20.57 8.84 -16.24
N LEU A 393 -20.14 8.22 -15.15
CA LEU A 393 -18.88 8.52 -14.48
C LEU A 393 -17.78 7.53 -14.87
N TYR A 394 -16.57 8.04 -15.02
CA TYR A 394 -15.34 7.27 -15.14
C TYR A 394 -14.38 7.66 -14.02
N LEU A 395 -13.91 6.68 -13.28
CA LEU A 395 -12.94 6.82 -12.21
C LEU A 395 -11.58 6.32 -12.72
N VAL A 396 -10.54 7.12 -12.54
CA VAL A 396 -9.16 6.72 -12.71
C VAL A 396 -8.38 7.01 -11.44
N ASP A 397 -7.70 5.99 -10.94
CA ASP A 397 -6.80 6.06 -9.80
C ASP A 397 -5.45 5.47 -10.20
N SER A 398 -4.39 6.25 -10.04
CA SER A 398 -3.11 5.92 -10.64
C SER A 398 -1.98 6.77 -10.09
N GLY A 399 -0.77 6.25 -10.18
CA GLY A 399 0.43 6.96 -9.77
C GLY A 399 1.69 6.37 -10.39
N GLY A 400 2.82 7.02 -10.21
CA GLY A 400 4.11 6.58 -10.75
C GLY A 400 5.23 6.59 -9.72
N GLN A 401 6.20 5.73 -9.96
CA GLN A 401 7.50 5.73 -9.28
C GLN A 401 8.49 6.54 -10.12
N TYR A 402 8.93 7.65 -9.56
CA TYR A 402 9.91 8.55 -10.19
C TYR A 402 11.15 8.65 -9.32
N TYR A 403 12.30 8.99 -9.89
CA TYR A 403 13.49 9.29 -9.08
C TYR A 403 13.23 10.37 -8.02
N GLU A 404 12.31 11.28 -8.29
CA GLU A 404 11.91 12.40 -7.43
C GLU A 404 10.79 12.05 -6.44
N GLY A 405 10.31 10.82 -6.42
CA GLY A 405 9.30 10.39 -5.45
C GLY A 405 8.23 9.47 -6.03
N THR A 406 7.22 9.20 -5.22
CA THR A 406 6.05 8.38 -5.56
C THR A 406 4.83 9.28 -5.66
N THR A 407 4.00 9.10 -6.70
CA THR A 407 2.73 9.81 -6.86
C THR A 407 1.55 8.86 -6.68
N ASP A 408 0.41 9.44 -6.29
CA ASP A 408 -0.85 8.79 -6.09
C ASP A 408 -1.97 9.81 -6.28
N VAL A 409 -2.93 9.54 -7.16
CA VAL A 409 -3.99 10.49 -7.49
C VAL A 409 -5.21 9.82 -8.08
N THR A 410 -6.38 10.11 -7.53
CA THR A 410 -7.65 9.69 -8.11
C THR A 410 -8.45 10.88 -8.63
N ARG A 411 -9.06 10.69 -9.80
CA ARG A 411 -10.11 11.58 -10.32
C ARG A 411 -11.31 10.78 -10.82
N THR A 412 -12.50 11.31 -10.54
CA THR A 412 -13.75 10.85 -11.16
C THR A 412 -14.27 11.95 -12.07
N ILE A 413 -14.50 11.64 -13.34
CA ILE A 413 -14.95 12.58 -14.37
C ILE A 413 -16.27 12.14 -15.01
N ALA A 414 -17.02 13.10 -15.52
CA ALA A 414 -18.14 12.83 -16.40
C ALA A 414 -17.63 12.59 -17.83
N VAL A 415 -17.92 11.41 -18.37
CA VAL A 415 -17.61 11.04 -19.77
C VAL A 415 -18.84 11.12 -20.67
N GLY A 416 -19.71 12.08 -20.37
CA GLY A 416 -20.96 12.36 -21.04
C GLY A 416 -22.06 12.72 -20.03
N PRO A 417 -23.35 12.62 -20.38
CA PRO A 417 -24.45 12.97 -19.48
C PRO A 417 -24.41 12.11 -18.18
N ILE A 418 -24.56 12.76 -17.04
CA ILE A 418 -24.65 12.16 -15.71
C ILE A 418 -25.99 12.48 -15.04
N THR A 419 -26.39 11.64 -14.09
CA THR A 419 -27.61 11.83 -13.29
C THR A 419 -27.40 12.88 -12.19
N GLN A 420 -28.50 13.40 -11.63
CA GLN A 420 -28.43 14.31 -10.47
C GLN A 420 -27.88 13.60 -9.21
N GLU A 421 -28.11 12.28 -9.06
CA GLU A 421 -27.52 11.48 -7.97
C GLU A 421 -25.99 11.44 -8.08
N GLU A 422 -25.47 11.12 -9.28
CA GLU A 422 -24.02 11.11 -9.54
C GLU A 422 -23.41 12.49 -9.28
N LYS A 423 -24.02 13.55 -9.81
CA LYS A 423 -23.55 14.92 -9.64
C LYS A 423 -23.53 15.35 -8.17
N ARG A 424 -24.59 15.05 -7.43
CA ARG A 424 -24.65 15.29 -5.98
C ARG A 424 -23.54 14.55 -5.24
N CYS A 425 -23.35 13.27 -5.51
CA CYS A 425 -22.35 12.46 -4.83
C CYS A 425 -20.92 12.92 -5.14
N CYS A 426 -20.60 13.26 -6.39
CA CYS A 426 -19.31 13.84 -6.77
C CYS A 426 -19.04 15.15 -6.01
N THR A 427 -20.04 16.03 -5.92
CA THR A 427 -19.93 17.30 -5.19
C THR A 427 -19.60 17.06 -3.73
N LEU A 428 -20.29 16.13 -3.05
CA LEU A 428 -20.04 15.80 -1.65
C LEU A 428 -18.60 15.29 -1.44
N VAL A 429 -18.12 14.38 -2.29
CA VAL A 429 -16.77 13.81 -2.20
C VAL A 429 -15.70 14.88 -2.47
N ALA A 430 -15.88 15.71 -3.50
CA ALA A 430 -14.95 16.79 -3.80
C ALA A 430 -14.85 17.83 -2.66
N CYS A 431 -15.99 18.23 -2.08
CA CYS A 431 -16.00 19.13 -0.91
C CYS A 431 -15.34 18.49 0.31
N SER A 432 -15.54 17.17 0.52
CA SER A 432 -14.90 16.41 1.62
C SER A 432 -13.37 16.49 1.54
N MET A 433 -12.81 16.23 0.35
CA MET A 433 -11.38 16.32 0.10
C MET A 433 -10.87 17.77 0.30
N LEU A 434 -11.51 18.76 -0.30
CA LEU A 434 -11.09 20.16 -0.19
C LEU A 434 -11.10 20.68 1.26
N ARG A 435 -12.07 20.26 2.07
CA ARG A 435 -12.16 20.63 3.49
C ARG A 435 -11.03 20.05 4.32
N LEU A 436 -10.62 18.79 4.05
CA LEU A 436 -9.51 18.16 4.76
C LEU A 436 -8.17 18.77 4.33
N LEU A 437 -7.99 19.02 3.03
CA LEU A 437 -6.80 19.70 2.51
C LEU A 437 -6.58 21.09 3.14
N ASP A 438 -7.66 21.85 3.43
CA ASP A 438 -7.62 23.18 4.08
C ASP A 438 -7.49 23.10 5.61
N ALA A 439 -7.37 21.91 6.20
CA ALA A 439 -7.36 21.75 7.64
C ALA A 439 -6.16 22.43 8.31
N LYS A 440 -6.43 23.14 9.42
CA LYS A 440 -5.43 23.60 10.38
C LYS A 440 -5.65 22.91 11.71
N PHE A 441 -4.57 22.46 12.32
CA PHE A 441 -4.63 21.68 13.55
C PHE A 441 -3.43 21.91 14.45
N MET A 442 -3.56 21.58 15.72
CA MET A 442 -2.46 21.67 16.68
C MET A 442 -1.47 20.53 16.48
N TYR A 443 -0.18 20.83 16.62
CA TYR A 443 0.85 19.79 16.71
C TYR A 443 0.51 18.80 17.84
N GLY A 444 0.70 17.51 17.56
CA GLY A 444 0.28 16.41 18.41
C GLY A 444 -1.00 15.72 17.94
N CYS A 445 -1.74 16.31 16.98
CA CYS A 445 -2.84 15.63 16.32
C CYS A 445 -2.35 14.41 15.51
N ARG A 446 -3.22 13.42 15.46
CA ARG A 446 -3.09 12.20 14.67
C ARG A 446 -4.17 12.19 13.60
N GLY A 447 -4.07 11.35 12.60
CA GLY A 447 -5.07 11.27 11.54
C GLY A 447 -6.50 11.02 12.05
N VAL A 448 -6.68 10.27 13.15
CA VAL A 448 -7.99 10.05 13.78
C VAL A 448 -8.68 11.35 14.23
N ASN A 449 -7.92 12.39 14.53
CA ASN A 449 -8.47 13.70 14.92
C ASN A 449 -9.00 14.47 13.71
N LEU A 450 -8.53 14.16 12.50
CA LEU A 450 -8.81 14.91 11.27
C LEU A 450 -9.79 14.20 10.34
N ASP A 451 -9.91 12.88 10.40
CA ASP A 451 -10.74 12.07 9.51
C ASP A 451 -12.19 12.58 9.44
N TYR A 452 -12.75 13.02 10.57
CA TYR A 452 -14.11 13.55 10.63
C TYR A 452 -14.33 14.76 9.68
N ILE A 453 -13.28 15.54 9.39
CA ILE A 453 -13.39 16.71 8.48
C ILE A 453 -13.82 16.27 7.08
N ALA A 454 -13.28 15.14 6.60
CA ALA A 454 -13.65 14.56 5.32
C ALA A 454 -14.98 13.80 5.37
N ARG A 455 -15.27 13.09 6.49
CA ARG A 455 -16.48 12.26 6.57
C ARG A 455 -17.74 13.03 6.95
N GLU A 456 -17.61 14.16 7.61
CA GLU A 456 -18.72 14.93 8.18
C GLU A 456 -19.81 15.18 7.15
N LEU A 457 -19.43 15.62 5.95
CA LEU A 457 -20.39 15.94 4.89
C LEU A 457 -21.12 14.70 4.37
N LEU A 458 -20.43 13.58 4.26
CA LEU A 458 -21.03 12.30 3.86
C LEU A 458 -21.96 11.77 4.97
N TRP A 459 -21.53 11.75 6.21
CA TRP A 459 -22.31 11.25 7.35
C TRP A 459 -23.59 12.06 7.58
N ARG A 460 -23.57 13.38 7.40
CA ARG A 460 -24.79 14.21 7.42
C ARG A 460 -25.81 13.81 6.36
N ASN A 461 -25.35 13.19 5.28
CA ASN A 461 -26.19 12.71 4.19
C ASN A 461 -26.50 11.20 4.28
N GLY A 462 -26.16 10.54 5.40
CA GLY A 462 -26.37 9.11 5.59
C GLY A 462 -25.47 8.23 4.69
N LEU A 463 -24.35 8.76 4.22
CA LEU A 463 -23.37 8.11 3.34
C LEU A 463 -22.06 7.89 4.06
N ASP A 464 -21.29 6.87 3.64
CA ASP A 464 -19.96 6.57 4.18
C ASP A 464 -19.13 5.78 3.16
N PHE A 465 -17.85 5.60 3.44
CA PHE A 465 -16.91 4.72 2.71
C PHE A 465 -16.12 3.84 3.68
N ASN A 466 -15.73 2.63 3.24
CA ASN A 466 -15.19 1.58 4.10
C ASN A 466 -13.66 1.53 4.18
N HIS A 467 -12.94 2.40 3.48
CA HIS A 467 -11.48 2.51 3.55
C HIS A 467 -11.03 3.67 4.45
N GLY A 468 -9.74 3.83 4.65
CA GLY A 468 -9.17 5.01 5.30
C GLY A 468 -9.37 6.26 4.44
N THR A 469 -9.44 7.43 5.08
CA THR A 469 -9.47 8.71 4.35
C THR A 469 -8.11 9.06 3.77
N GLY A 470 -7.03 8.47 4.29
CA GLY A 470 -5.69 8.66 3.78
C GLY A 470 -4.65 7.76 4.45
N HIS A 471 -3.53 7.61 3.77
CA HIS A 471 -2.36 6.85 4.19
C HIS A 471 -1.08 7.65 3.95
N GLY A 472 0.02 7.30 4.61
CA GLY A 472 1.33 7.85 4.29
C GLY A 472 1.79 7.37 2.90
N VAL A 473 2.61 8.17 2.24
CA VAL A 473 3.17 7.86 0.92
C VAL A 473 4.69 7.90 0.98
N GLY A 474 5.32 6.87 0.42
CA GLY A 474 6.77 6.74 0.36
C GLY A 474 7.44 7.73 -0.59
N TYR A 475 8.78 7.74 -0.55
CA TYR A 475 9.60 8.47 -1.51
C TYR A 475 10.39 7.46 -2.35
N LEU A 476 9.98 7.27 -3.60
CA LEU A 476 10.49 6.19 -4.44
C LEU A 476 10.51 4.88 -3.64
N GLY A 477 9.30 4.49 -3.20
CA GLY A 477 9.08 3.39 -2.27
C GLY A 477 7.63 2.93 -2.25
N CYS A 478 7.18 2.32 -1.15
CA CYS A 478 5.81 1.85 -1.01
C CYS A 478 4.82 3.02 -1.09
N VAL A 479 3.80 2.91 -1.94
CA VAL A 479 2.72 3.92 -2.03
C VAL A 479 1.96 4.01 -0.71
N HIS A 480 1.71 2.89 -0.03
CA HIS A 480 1.12 2.84 1.31
C HIS A 480 2.22 2.79 2.38
N GLU A 481 2.79 3.94 2.72
CA GLU A 481 3.87 4.03 3.72
C GLU A 481 3.32 4.28 5.12
N ARG A 482 3.78 3.51 6.10
CA ARG A 482 3.56 3.77 7.53
C ARG A 482 4.54 4.83 8.06
N PRO A 483 4.29 5.48 9.23
CA PRO A 483 3.26 5.20 10.23
C PRO A 483 2.03 6.11 10.20
N ASN A 484 1.98 7.12 9.33
CA ASN A 484 0.87 8.07 9.30
C ASN A 484 -0.31 7.54 8.46
N SER A 485 -1.51 7.82 8.95
CA SER A 485 -2.76 7.50 8.25
C SER A 485 -3.88 8.42 8.76
N ILE A 486 -4.91 8.64 7.94
CA ILE A 486 -6.13 9.36 8.35
C ILE A 486 -7.27 8.37 8.33
N ARG A 487 -7.82 8.03 9.52
CA ARG A 487 -8.87 7.04 9.70
C ARG A 487 -9.73 7.40 10.90
N TRP A 488 -11.03 7.17 10.84
CA TRP A 488 -11.94 7.46 11.96
C TRP A 488 -11.82 6.51 13.15
N ARG A 489 -11.20 5.34 12.96
CA ARG A 489 -10.90 4.38 14.03
C ARG A 489 -9.40 4.30 14.27
N LEU A 490 -9.02 4.16 15.53
CA LEU A 490 -7.65 3.80 15.87
C LEU A 490 -7.35 2.38 15.38
N LEU A 491 -6.22 2.22 14.73
CA LEU A 491 -5.70 0.91 14.38
C LEU A 491 -5.13 0.23 15.62
N THR A 492 -5.16 -1.10 15.62
CA THR A 492 -4.70 -1.90 16.77
C THR A 492 -3.21 -1.75 17.03
N SER A 493 -2.43 -1.52 15.98
CA SER A 493 -1.00 -1.20 16.09
C SER A 493 -0.81 0.29 16.47
N PRO A 494 -0.18 0.60 17.60
CA PRO A 494 0.17 1.99 17.94
C PRO A 494 1.05 2.66 16.87
N ALA A 495 1.85 1.87 16.16
CA ALA A 495 2.73 2.33 15.09
C ALA A 495 2.00 2.96 13.88
N GLU A 496 0.72 2.62 13.69
CA GLU A 496 -0.11 3.13 12.59
C GLU A 496 -1.01 4.31 13.01
N ASN A 497 -0.82 4.81 14.22
CA ASN A 497 -1.53 5.97 14.77
C ASN A 497 -0.55 7.09 15.13
N ALA A 498 0.42 7.37 14.28
CA ALA A 498 1.45 8.37 14.54
C ALA A 498 0.90 9.80 14.63
N VAL A 499 1.60 10.64 15.39
CA VAL A 499 1.44 12.10 15.32
C VAL A 499 1.86 12.55 13.93
N LEU A 500 1.11 13.48 13.36
CA LEU A 500 1.45 14.08 12.07
C LEU A 500 2.61 15.06 12.25
N GLU A 501 3.77 14.67 11.72
CA GLU A 501 5.01 15.47 11.78
C GLU A 501 5.21 16.32 10.52
N GLU A 502 5.93 17.44 10.66
CA GLU A 502 6.37 18.23 9.50
C GLU A 502 7.22 17.35 8.56
N GLY A 503 6.90 17.36 7.27
CA GLY A 503 7.57 16.54 6.26
C GLY A 503 6.88 15.21 5.95
N MET A 504 5.84 14.82 6.69
CA MET A 504 5.03 13.65 6.32
C MET A 504 4.14 13.95 5.13
N VAL A 505 4.12 13.04 4.16
CA VAL A 505 3.19 13.04 3.02
C VAL A 505 2.06 12.08 3.32
N THR A 506 0.82 12.51 3.09
CA THR A 506 -0.39 11.72 3.36
C THR A 506 -1.38 11.91 2.22
N SER A 507 -2.07 10.84 1.79
CA SER A 507 -3.20 10.96 0.86
C SER A 507 -4.43 11.57 1.56
N ASP A 508 -5.28 12.18 0.77
CA ASP A 508 -6.60 12.70 1.12
C ASP A 508 -7.57 12.23 0.05
N GLU A 509 -8.20 11.07 0.28
CA GLU A 509 -8.89 10.25 -0.73
C GLU A 509 -10.32 9.85 -0.32
N PRO A 510 -11.19 10.75 0.14
CA PRO A 510 -12.57 10.38 0.42
C PRO A 510 -13.26 9.82 -0.83
N GLY A 511 -14.15 8.86 -0.63
CA GLY A 511 -14.87 8.21 -1.72
C GLY A 511 -16.33 7.87 -1.38
N LEU A 512 -17.04 7.33 -2.35
CA LEU A 512 -18.38 6.78 -2.19
C LEU A 512 -18.60 5.68 -3.23
N TYR A 513 -19.03 4.51 -2.80
CA TYR A 513 -19.14 3.32 -3.65
C TYR A 513 -20.54 2.72 -3.52
N LEU A 514 -21.34 2.80 -4.57
CA LEU A 514 -22.71 2.29 -4.62
C LEU A 514 -22.76 1.07 -5.55
N GLU A 515 -22.79 -0.12 -4.93
CA GLU A 515 -22.77 -1.40 -5.64
C GLU A 515 -23.83 -1.45 -6.77
N GLY A 516 -23.39 -1.86 -7.95
CA GLY A 516 -24.23 -1.95 -9.15
C GLY A 516 -24.59 -0.59 -9.79
N LYS A 517 -24.10 0.54 -9.24
CA LYS A 517 -24.35 1.88 -9.77
C LYS A 517 -23.05 2.56 -10.23
N PHE A 518 -22.27 3.10 -9.31
CA PHE A 518 -21.03 3.83 -9.58
C PHE A 518 -20.12 3.92 -8.33
N GLY A 519 -18.85 4.21 -8.57
CA GLY A 519 -17.89 4.60 -7.53
C GLY A 519 -17.32 5.99 -7.83
N ILE A 520 -17.00 6.72 -6.77
CA ILE A 520 -16.44 8.06 -6.81
C ILE A 520 -15.30 8.11 -5.80
N ARG A 521 -14.14 8.61 -6.23
CA ARG A 521 -13.03 9.02 -5.34
C ARG A 521 -12.41 10.28 -5.91
N THR A 522 -12.07 11.21 -5.04
CA THR A 522 -11.27 12.40 -5.38
C THR A 522 -10.12 12.44 -4.42
N GLU A 523 -8.91 12.40 -4.95
CA GLU A 523 -7.70 12.26 -4.15
C GLU A 523 -6.62 13.25 -4.52
N ASN A 524 -5.99 13.79 -3.47
CA ASN A 524 -4.74 14.52 -3.57
C ASN A 524 -3.74 13.99 -2.54
N LEU A 525 -2.44 14.13 -2.83
CA LEU A 525 -1.41 14.02 -1.82
C LEU A 525 -1.15 15.39 -1.17
N MET A 526 -0.93 15.37 0.13
CA MET A 526 -0.68 16.56 0.93
C MET A 526 0.53 16.38 1.84
N LEU A 527 1.33 17.45 1.94
CA LEU A 527 2.51 17.52 2.79
C LEU A 527 2.16 18.25 4.11
N CYS A 528 2.40 17.60 5.24
CA CYS A 528 2.25 18.24 6.55
C CYS A 528 3.37 19.28 6.76
N VAL A 529 2.99 20.53 7.05
CA VAL A 529 3.91 21.64 7.27
C VAL A 529 3.51 22.44 8.50
N LYS A 530 4.49 23.14 9.10
CA LYS A 530 4.22 24.12 10.17
C LYS A 530 3.44 25.31 9.64
N ASP A 531 2.47 25.76 10.42
CA ASP A 531 1.79 27.04 10.26
C ASP A 531 2.27 28.02 11.36
N VAL A 532 1.40 28.85 11.86
CA VAL A 532 1.71 29.84 12.91
C VAL A 532 2.05 29.15 14.25
N LYS A 533 3.01 29.72 14.97
CA LYS A 533 3.28 29.40 16.38
C LYS A 533 2.92 30.61 17.24
N ASN A 534 2.13 30.39 18.27
CA ASN A 534 1.68 31.43 19.18
C ASN A 534 1.62 30.92 20.64
N GLU A 535 0.96 31.64 21.55
CA GLU A 535 0.80 31.26 22.96
C GLU A 535 0.05 29.96 23.19
N PHE A 536 -0.78 29.50 22.22
CA PHE A 536 -1.49 28.22 22.28
C PHE A 536 -0.66 27.03 21.83
N GLY A 537 0.47 27.27 21.12
CA GLY A 537 1.37 26.23 20.65
C GLY A 537 1.71 26.34 19.17
N GLN A 538 2.22 25.24 18.60
CA GLN A 538 2.52 25.12 17.19
C GLN A 538 1.28 24.63 16.43
N PHE A 539 0.79 25.40 15.47
CA PHE A 539 -0.22 24.98 14.51
C PHE A 539 0.44 24.33 13.29
N MET A 540 -0.26 23.37 12.72
CA MET A 540 0.13 22.64 11.53
C MET A 540 -0.97 22.82 10.47
N LYS A 541 -0.61 22.61 9.21
CA LYS A 541 -1.52 22.58 8.07
C LYS A 541 -1.01 21.63 6.99
N PHE A 542 -1.80 21.44 5.96
CA PHE A 542 -1.37 20.72 4.77
C PHE A 542 -1.02 21.66 3.63
N GLU A 543 0.03 21.31 2.89
CA GLU A 543 0.39 21.88 1.60
C GLU A 543 -0.04 20.89 0.51
N ASN A 544 -0.82 21.33 -0.47
CA ASN A 544 -1.22 20.49 -1.59
C ASN A 544 -0.02 20.15 -2.48
N LEU A 545 0.14 18.87 -2.81
CA LEU A 545 1.14 18.40 -3.76
C LEU A 545 0.52 18.12 -5.15
N THR A 546 -0.68 17.56 -5.20
CA THR A 546 -1.34 17.12 -6.44
C THR A 546 -1.99 18.27 -7.20
N TRP A 547 -1.63 18.41 -8.48
CA TRP A 547 -2.13 19.49 -9.35
C TRP A 547 -2.84 18.91 -10.57
N VAL A 548 -4.10 18.47 -10.38
CA VAL A 548 -4.98 17.92 -11.43
C VAL A 548 -6.37 18.54 -11.26
N PRO A 549 -7.04 19.03 -12.32
CA PRO A 549 -8.35 19.65 -12.17
C PRO A 549 -9.39 18.66 -11.62
N ILE A 550 -10.30 19.16 -10.78
CA ILE A 550 -11.54 18.50 -10.42
C ILE A 550 -12.56 18.82 -11.50
N ASP A 551 -13.22 17.80 -12.03
CA ASP A 551 -14.13 17.97 -13.16
C ASP A 551 -15.40 18.76 -12.80
N LEU A 552 -15.53 19.98 -13.31
CA LEU A 552 -16.66 20.86 -13.04
C LEU A 552 -18.00 20.34 -13.60
N ASP A 553 -17.99 19.44 -14.57
CA ASP A 553 -19.22 18.81 -15.07
C ASP A 553 -19.87 17.91 -14.01
N THR A 554 -19.06 17.41 -13.06
CA THR A 554 -19.53 16.60 -11.93
C THR A 554 -19.98 17.41 -10.72
N ILE A 555 -19.86 18.74 -10.74
CA ILE A 555 -20.12 19.62 -9.59
C ILE A 555 -21.49 20.29 -9.69
N ASP A 556 -22.31 20.10 -8.66
CA ASP A 556 -23.53 20.89 -8.44
C ASP A 556 -23.24 22.05 -7.49
N VAL A 557 -23.05 23.24 -8.07
CA VAL A 557 -22.70 24.45 -7.32
C VAL A 557 -23.76 24.84 -6.29
N SER A 558 -25.02 24.44 -6.51
CA SER A 558 -26.12 24.74 -5.60
C SER A 558 -26.04 24.00 -4.26
N LEU A 559 -25.26 22.90 -4.23
CA LEU A 559 -25.02 22.09 -3.03
C LEU A 559 -23.80 22.53 -2.23
N MET A 560 -22.98 23.43 -2.79
CA MET A 560 -21.75 23.89 -2.15
C MET A 560 -22.00 25.08 -1.22
N GLU A 561 -21.43 25.03 -0.03
CA GLU A 561 -21.31 26.20 0.84
C GLU A 561 -20.38 27.25 0.21
N GLY A 562 -20.47 28.50 0.65
CA GLY A 562 -19.59 29.56 0.13
C GLY A 562 -18.11 29.24 0.27
N ARG A 563 -17.72 28.67 1.43
CA ARG A 563 -16.34 28.21 1.68
C ARG A 563 -15.89 27.12 0.68
N ASP A 564 -16.74 26.15 0.36
CA ASP A 564 -16.37 25.06 -0.55
C ASP A 564 -16.08 25.59 -1.96
N ARG A 565 -16.88 26.58 -2.44
CA ARG A 565 -16.63 27.26 -3.72
C ARG A 565 -15.32 28.04 -3.70
N GLU A 566 -15.04 28.75 -2.62
CA GLU A 566 -13.77 29.47 -2.44
C GLU A 566 -12.57 28.50 -2.48
N LEU A 567 -12.67 27.37 -1.80
CA LEU A 567 -11.63 26.33 -1.79
C LEU A 567 -11.42 25.72 -3.19
N LEU A 568 -12.48 25.36 -3.90
CA LEU A 568 -12.37 24.81 -5.25
C LEU A 568 -11.78 25.86 -6.22
N ASN A 569 -12.23 27.09 -6.17
CA ASN A 569 -11.70 28.16 -7.02
C ASN A 569 -10.21 28.44 -6.71
N ALA A 570 -9.82 28.43 -5.44
CA ALA A 570 -8.42 28.58 -5.03
C ALA A 570 -7.55 27.41 -5.51
N TYR A 571 -8.06 26.19 -5.36
CA TYR A 571 -7.40 24.98 -5.86
C TYR A 571 -7.21 25.04 -7.38
N HIS A 572 -8.26 25.31 -8.16
CA HIS A 572 -8.20 25.41 -9.60
C HIS A 572 -7.26 26.52 -10.09
N LYS A 573 -7.26 27.67 -9.41
CA LYS A 573 -6.27 28.73 -9.69
C LYS A 573 -4.83 28.22 -9.49
N GLY A 574 -4.60 27.39 -8.47
CA GLY A 574 -3.32 26.70 -8.23
C GLY A 574 -2.97 25.74 -9.36
N VAL A 575 -3.91 24.89 -9.77
CA VAL A 575 -3.75 23.94 -10.89
C VAL A 575 -3.35 24.68 -12.17
N PHE A 576 -4.10 25.72 -12.54
CA PHE A 576 -3.78 26.52 -13.75
C PHE A 576 -2.37 27.11 -13.66
N LYS A 577 -2.04 27.75 -12.52
CA LYS A 577 -0.73 28.38 -12.31
C LYS A 577 0.42 27.39 -12.44
N LYS A 578 0.25 26.16 -11.93
CA LYS A 578 1.31 25.14 -11.91
C LYS A 578 1.47 24.42 -13.24
N LEU A 579 0.40 24.14 -13.95
CA LEU A 579 0.44 23.32 -15.18
C LEU A 579 0.58 24.14 -16.47
N SER A 580 -0.06 25.33 -16.56
CA SER A 580 -0.09 26.12 -17.80
C SER A 580 1.28 26.45 -18.38
N PRO A 581 2.39 26.64 -17.59
CA PRO A 581 3.71 26.90 -18.19
C PRO A 581 4.27 25.76 -19.06
N TYR A 582 3.75 24.54 -18.91
CA TYR A 582 4.22 23.32 -19.59
C TYR A 582 3.27 22.84 -20.68
N MET A 583 2.22 23.61 -20.97
CA MET A 583 1.15 23.26 -21.91
C MET A 583 1.24 24.06 -23.22
N THR A 584 0.75 23.46 -24.31
CA THR A 584 0.52 24.17 -25.58
C THR A 584 -0.62 25.18 -25.42
N GLU A 585 -0.78 26.11 -26.36
CA GLU A 585 -1.89 27.09 -26.28
C GLU A 585 -3.27 26.44 -26.34
N GLU A 586 -3.41 25.34 -27.07
CA GLU A 586 -4.64 24.56 -27.11
C GLU A 586 -4.95 23.88 -25.76
N GLU A 587 -3.94 23.24 -25.15
CA GLU A 587 -4.06 22.64 -23.81
C GLU A 587 -4.37 23.69 -22.75
N LYS A 588 -3.77 24.89 -22.83
CA LYS A 588 -4.06 26.01 -21.94
C LYS A 588 -5.50 26.51 -22.06
N ALA A 589 -6.01 26.59 -23.31
CA ALA A 589 -7.40 27.00 -23.53
C ALA A 589 -8.36 26.00 -22.88
N TRP A 590 -8.12 24.71 -23.04
CA TRP A 590 -8.89 23.65 -22.38
C TRP A 590 -8.76 23.75 -20.85
N LEU A 591 -7.54 23.88 -20.33
CA LEU A 591 -7.30 24.00 -18.89
C LEU A 591 -7.98 25.24 -18.28
N THR A 592 -8.02 26.36 -19.02
CA THR A 592 -8.73 27.57 -18.60
C THR A 592 -10.20 27.30 -18.35
N GLU A 593 -10.85 26.56 -19.25
CA GLU A 593 -12.26 26.17 -19.10
C GLU A 593 -12.44 25.14 -17.98
N ALA A 594 -11.55 24.12 -17.89
CA ALA A 594 -11.59 23.11 -16.86
C ALA A 594 -11.35 23.65 -15.43
N THR A 595 -10.68 24.80 -15.30
CA THR A 595 -10.35 25.44 -14.03
C THR A 595 -11.03 26.80 -13.82
N ARG A 596 -12.08 27.10 -14.60
CA ARG A 596 -12.84 28.36 -14.45
C ARG A 596 -13.42 28.50 -13.06
N ALA A 597 -13.58 29.72 -12.60
CA ALA A 597 -14.27 29.99 -11.32
C ALA A 597 -15.77 29.67 -11.41
N ILE A 598 -16.33 29.17 -10.30
CA ILE A 598 -17.77 28.82 -10.19
C ILE A 598 -18.40 29.60 -9.03
#